data_8d42985c0b58efca1a3f4e2b4fc0a3a3
#
_entry.id   8d42985c0b58efca1a3f4e2b4fc0a3a3
#
_cell.length_a   1.000
_cell.length_b   1.000
_cell.length_c   1.000
_cell.angle_alpha   90.00
_cell.angle_beta   90.00
_cell.angle_gamma   90.00
#
_symmetry.space_group_name_H-M   'P 1'
#
loop_
_entity.id
_entity.type
_entity.pdbx_description
1 polymer ?
#
loop_
_entity_poly.entity_id
_entity_poly.type
_entity_poly.pdbx_seq_one_letter_code
_entity_poly.pdbx_strand_id
1 'polypeptide(L)'
;MTIGYPIDLHTHSLRSDGALEPAALVERAAERGVKVQALADHDTLAGASEAMAAGERLGVRVIPSTELNTESEWGDVHILGYFLDPADAALEDRLRWLREHRGRRIELMVEKLNALGYPIALARVMEIAKGGSLGRPHLAQALFEAGHVPTYDSAFDTLIAKDAPAYVSRVGLSPLEAVQLVVAHGGVPSLAHPFTVVGLDELMPLIVAAGLAGIEAYYGSHPPAMTAVCLALARRYGLVPTGGSDFHGRGDHGAPLGGVFVPPETIAALEARRGRQAAATMTTAVGGD
;
A
#
# COMPACT_ATOMS: atom_id res chain seq x y z
N MET A 1 24.25 -13.27 -5.11
CA MET A 1 23.06 -12.54 -4.61
C MET A 1 22.72 -13.05 -3.22
N THR A 2 22.47 -12.18 -2.28
CA THR A 2 22.03 -12.59 -0.93
C THR A 2 20.60 -13.09 -1.04
N ILE A 3 20.31 -14.31 -0.55
CA ILE A 3 18.96 -14.86 -0.48
C ILE A 3 18.17 -14.02 0.54
N GLY A 4 16.97 -13.59 0.17
CA GLY A 4 16.07 -12.84 1.04
C GLY A 4 15.31 -13.76 2.01
N TYR A 5 14.49 -13.15 2.87
CA TYR A 5 13.54 -13.86 3.71
C TYR A 5 12.36 -14.39 2.88
N PRO A 6 11.69 -15.47 3.33
CA PRO A 6 10.69 -16.17 2.50
C PRO A 6 9.34 -15.47 2.41
N ILE A 7 9.09 -14.41 3.16
CA ILE A 7 7.80 -13.71 3.22
C ILE A 7 8.01 -12.22 2.98
N ASP A 8 7.20 -11.64 2.07
CA ASP A 8 7.14 -10.22 1.80
C ASP A 8 5.69 -9.81 1.53
N LEU A 9 5.07 -9.12 2.49
CA LEU A 9 3.64 -8.81 2.45
C LEU A 9 3.33 -7.37 2.03
N HIS A 10 4.31 -6.65 1.45
CA HIS A 10 4.11 -5.29 0.97
C HIS A 10 5.02 -5.03 -0.22
N THR A 11 4.46 -5.12 -1.43
CA THR A 11 5.20 -4.92 -2.69
C THR A 11 4.31 -4.26 -3.74
N HIS A 12 4.92 -3.46 -4.63
CA HIS A 12 4.22 -2.68 -5.65
C HIS A 12 4.69 -3.02 -7.06
N SER A 13 3.75 -3.03 -8.01
CA SER A 13 4.01 -3.24 -9.43
C SER A 13 3.74 -1.98 -10.27
N LEU A 14 3.92 -2.09 -11.58
CA LEU A 14 3.54 -1.05 -12.55
C LEU A 14 2.02 -0.77 -12.60
N ARG A 15 1.20 -1.56 -11.92
CA ARG A 15 -0.24 -1.25 -11.83
C ARG A 15 -0.52 -0.10 -10.86
N SER A 16 0.48 0.30 -10.06
CA SER A 16 0.50 1.56 -9.31
C SER A 16 1.79 2.34 -9.59
N ASP A 17 2.73 2.35 -8.70
CA ASP A 17 3.95 3.16 -8.74
C ASP A 17 5.25 2.35 -8.62
N GLY A 18 5.17 1.03 -8.69
CA GLY A 18 6.32 0.16 -8.82
C GLY A 18 6.97 0.26 -10.22
N ALA A 19 8.15 -0.36 -10.37
CA ALA A 19 8.94 -0.33 -11.61
C ALA A 19 8.76 -1.58 -12.48
N LEU A 20 8.23 -2.68 -11.93
CA LEU A 20 8.14 -3.98 -12.60
C LEU A 20 6.69 -4.34 -12.92
N GLU A 21 6.48 -5.01 -14.06
CA GLU A 21 5.20 -5.67 -14.33
C GLU A 21 4.90 -6.72 -13.24
N PRO A 22 3.62 -7.02 -12.94
CA PRO A 22 3.27 -7.95 -11.86
C PRO A 22 3.97 -9.31 -11.96
N ALA A 23 4.04 -9.92 -13.14
CA ALA A 23 4.73 -11.18 -13.34
C ALA A 23 6.25 -11.07 -13.09
N ALA A 24 6.90 -10.01 -13.60
CA ALA A 24 8.33 -9.77 -13.41
C ALA A 24 8.68 -9.49 -11.94
N LEU A 25 7.77 -8.86 -11.20
CA LEU A 25 7.92 -8.65 -9.76
C LEU A 25 7.97 -10.00 -9.00
N VAL A 26 7.06 -10.93 -9.35
CA VAL A 26 7.03 -12.28 -8.76
C VAL A 26 8.27 -13.10 -9.17
N GLU A 27 8.72 -12.99 -10.41
CA GLU A 27 9.98 -13.60 -10.87
C GLU A 27 11.16 -13.11 -10.03
N ARG A 28 11.26 -11.80 -9.84
CA ARG A 28 12.30 -11.20 -9.00
C ARG A 28 12.21 -11.64 -7.55
N ALA A 29 11.01 -11.78 -7.01
CA ALA A 29 10.79 -12.28 -5.65
C ALA A 29 11.24 -13.75 -5.52
N ALA A 30 10.91 -14.61 -6.49
CA ALA A 30 11.35 -16.01 -6.55
C ALA A 30 12.87 -16.14 -6.60
N GLU A 31 13.55 -15.33 -7.44
CA GLU A 31 15.03 -15.28 -7.52
C GLU A 31 15.68 -14.93 -6.19
N ARG A 32 15.00 -14.15 -5.36
CA ARG A 32 15.47 -13.75 -4.03
C ARG A 32 15.09 -14.73 -2.92
N GLY A 33 14.35 -15.80 -3.26
CA GLY A 33 13.95 -16.84 -2.31
C GLY A 33 12.63 -16.58 -1.59
N VAL A 34 11.87 -15.55 -1.97
CA VAL A 34 10.52 -15.29 -1.45
C VAL A 34 9.61 -16.45 -1.84
N LYS A 35 8.80 -16.92 -0.91
CA LYS A 35 7.83 -18.01 -1.05
C LYS A 35 6.39 -17.55 -0.88
N VAL A 36 6.19 -16.46 -0.14
CA VAL A 36 4.88 -15.82 0.02
C VAL A 36 5.05 -14.33 -0.21
N GLN A 37 4.29 -13.78 -1.14
CA GLN A 37 4.32 -12.37 -1.51
C GLN A 37 2.90 -11.79 -1.50
N ALA A 38 2.71 -10.58 -0.98
CA ALA A 38 1.51 -9.81 -1.24
C ALA A 38 1.80 -8.72 -2.29
N LEU A 39 1.00 -8.70 -3.36
CA LEU A 39 0.98 -7.59 -4.30
C LEU A 39 -0.05 -6.58 -3.79
N ALA A 40 0.43 -5.42 -3.36
CA ALA A 40 -0.34 -4.40 -2.63
C ALA A 40 -0.40 -3.06 -3.41
N ASP A 41 -0.61 -3.12 -4.71
CA ASP A 41 -0.70 -1.93 -5.56
C ASP A 41 -1.72 -0.91 -5.03
N HIS A 42 -1.36 0.37 -5.10
CA HIS A 42 -2.18 1.46 -4.59
C HIS A 42 -3.54 1.56 -5.27
N ASP A 43 -4.61 1.42 -4.49
CA ASP A 43 -6.01 1.58 -4.88
C ASP A 43 -6.41 0.70 -6.10
N THR A 44 -5.78 -0.48 -6.29
CA THR A 44 -6.07 -1.38 -7.41
C THR A 44 -5.73 -2.84 -7.13
N LEU A 45 -6.47 -3.76 -7.76
CA LEU A 45 -6.18 -5.20 -7.83
C LEU A 45 -5.86 -5.65 -9.26
N ALA A 46 -5.67 -4.71 -10.20
CA ALA A 46 -5.51 -5.02 -11.62
C ALA A 46 -4.31 -5.94 -11.94
N GLY A 47 -3.26 -5.94 -11.10
CA GLY A 47 -2.09 -6.82 -11.25
C GLY A 47 -2.23 -8.18 -10.59
N ALA A 48 -3.24 -8.38 -9.74
CA ALA A 48 -3.30 -9.55 -8.86
C ALA A 48 -3.40 -10.87 -9.61
N SER A 49 -4.28 -10.97 -10.61
CA SER A 49 -4.46 -12.21 -11.40
C SER A 49 -3.19 -12.60 -12.17
N GLU A 50 -2.50 -11.62 -12.76
CA GLU A 50 -1.23 -11.83 -13.46
C GLU A 50 -0.14 -12.31 -12.50
N ALA A 51 -0.01 -11.67 -11.33
CA ALA A 51 0.94 -12.04 -10.30
C ALA A 51 0.67 -13.44 -9.74
N MET A 52 -0.60 -13.78 -9.46
CA MET A 52 -1.00 -15.10 -8.98
C MET A 52 -0.64 -16.19 -9.98
N ALA A 53 -0.94 -15.99 -11.27
CA ALA A 53 -0.57 -16.95 -12.33
C ALA A 53 0.97 -17.11 -12.47
N ALA A 54 1.74 -16.05 -12.31
CA ALA A 54 3.20 -16.13 -12.25
C ALA A 54 3.67 -16.90 -11.01
N GLY A 55 3.06 -16.63 -9.86
CA GLY A 55 3.36 -17.30 -8.59
C GLY A 55 3.14 -18.82 -8.66
N GLU A 56 2.06 -19.28 -9.25
CA GLU A 56 1.79 -20.71 -9.46
C GLU A 56 2.90 -21.40 -10.26
N ARG A 57 3.39 -20.75 -11.32
CA ARG A 57 4.50 -21.29 -12.15
C ARG A 57 5.83 -21.32 -11.42
N LEU A 58 6.06 -20.40 -10.50
CA LEU A 58 7.36 -20.19 -9.84
C LEU A 58 7.43 -20.73 -8.41
N GLY A 59 6.34 -21.32 -7.92
CA GLY A 59 6.26 -21.79 -6.53
C GLY A 59 6.30 -20.66 -5.50
N VAL A 60 5.74 -19.50 -5.84
CA VAL A 60 5.52 -18.36 -4.95
C VAL A 60 4.02 -18.21 -4.73
N ARG A 61 3.59 -18.28 -3.48
CA ARG A 61 2.21 -17.97 -3.13
C ARG A 61 2.00 -16.46 -3.17
N VAL A 62 1.19 -15.98 -4.10
CA VAL A 62 0.81 -14.57 -4.17
C VAL A 62 -0.51 -14.34 -3.44
N ILE A 63 -0.53 -13.38 -2.51
CA ILE A 63 -1.73 -12.91 -1.80
C ILE A 63 -2.22 -11.67 -2.55
N PRO A 64 -3.45 -11.72 -3.14
CA PRO A 64 -4.04 -10.55 -3.77
C PRO A 64 -4.36 -9.50 -2.70
N SER A 65 -3.86 -8.29 -2.90
CA SER A 65 -3.91 -7.23 -1.91
C SER A 65 -3.95 -5.86 -2.58
N THR A 66 -4.36 -4.85 -1.86
CA THR A 66 -4.22 -3.44 -2.25
C THR A 66 -3.77 -2.61 -1.07
N GLU A 67 -3.05 -1.52 -1.31
CA GLU A 67 -2.78 -0.50 -0.31
C GLU A 67 -3.68 0.70 -0.55
N LEU A 68 -4.64 0.91 0.35
CA LEU A 68 -5.58 2.02 0.31
C LEU A 68 -4.94 3.27 0.92
N ASN A 69 -4.85 4.31 0.11
CA ASN A 69 -4.43 5.61 0.60
C ASN A 69 -5.61 6.32 1.26
N THR A 70 -5.40 6.91 2.44
CA THR A 70 -6.47 7.61 3.15
C THR A 70 -6.23 9.11 3.24
N GLU A 71 -7.29 9.87 3.52
CA GLU A 71 -7.24 11.28 3.90
C GLU A 71 -7.42 11.37 5.41
N SER A 72 -6.46 11.97 6.10
CA SER A 72 -6.51 12.05 7.56
C SER A 72 -5.73 13.23 8.13
N GLU A 73 -6.11 13.63 9.35
CA GLU A 73 -5.35 14.56 10.18
C GLU A 73 -4.12 13.89 10.82
N TRP A 74 -4.08 12.55 10.86
CA TRP A 74 -3.00 11.75 11.44
C TRP A 74 -1.82 11.49 10.49
N GLY A 75 -1.60 12.31 9.49
CA GLY A 75 -0.52 12.17 8.52
C GLY A 75 -0.84 11.25 7.35
N ASP A 76 0.18 10.62 6.79
CA ASP A 76 0.00 9.63 5.71
C ASP A 76 -0.35 8.27 6.33
N VAL A 77 -1.65 8.00 6.44
CA VAL A 77 -2.20 6.72 6.92
C VAL A 77 -2.58 5.89 5.72
N HIS A 78 -2.02 4.68 5.61
CA HIS A 78 -2.38 3.72 4.57
C HIS A 78 -2.87 2.42 5.20
N ILE A 79 -3.81 1.75 4.52
CA ILE A 79 -4.39 0.48 4.96
C ILE A 79 -4.15 -0.58 3.89
N LEU A 80 -3.36 -1.60 4.24
CA LEU A 80 -3.23 -2.81 3.44
C LEU A 80 -4.49 -3.65 3.58
N GLY A 81 -5.05 -4.08 2.46
CA GLY A 81 -6.17 -5.03 2.42
C GLY A 81 -5.69 -6.36 1.84
N TYR A 82 -5.50 -7.38 2.66
CA TYR A 82 -5.07 -8.71 2.22
C TYR A 82 -6.24 -9.60 1.83
N PHE A 83 -6.00 -10.56 0.95
CA PHE A 83 -6.93 -11.61 0.50
C PHE A 83 -8.21 -11.10 -0.17
N LEU A 84 -8.16 -9.96 -0.78
CA LEU A 84 -9.26 -9.41 -1.56
C LEU A 84 -9.46 -10.21 -2.85
N ASP A 85 -10.72 -10.32 -3.30
CA ASP A 85 -11.03 -11.01 -4.55
C ASP A 85 -10.83 -10.05 -5.75
N PRO A 86 -9.90 -10.33 -6.68
CA PRO A 86 -9.74 -9.50 -7.87
C PRO A 86 -10.96 -9.50 -8.81
N ALA A 87 -11.89 -10.42 -8.65
CA ALA A 87 -13.12 -10.50 -9.44
C ALA A 87 -14.31 -9.76 -8.79
N ASP A 88 -14.13 -9.17 -7.60
CA ASP A 88 -15.19 -8.41 -6.92
C ASP A 88 -15.44 -7.08 -7.64
N ALA A 89 -16.53 -7.04 -8.43
CA ALA A 89 -16.89 -5.86 -9.22
C ALA A 89 -17.27 -4.65 -8.35
N ALA A 90 -17.88 -4.86 -7.19
CA ALA A 90 -18.27 -3.76 -6.30
C ALA A 90 -17.04 -3.12 -5.65
N LEU A 91 -16.04 -3.93 -5.28
CA LEU A 91 -14.76 -3.43 -4.82
C LEU A 91 -14.03 -2.67 -5.95
N GLU A 92 -13.98 -3.23 -7.15
CA GLU A 92 -13.32 -2.57 -8.31
C GLU A 92 -13.97 -1.22 -8.63
N ASP A 93 -15.29 -1.09 -8.55
CA ASP A 93 -15.98 0.19 -8.73
C ASP A 93 -15.53 1.23 -7.69
N ARG A 94 -15.35 0.81 -6.44
CA ARG A 94 -14.86 1.69 -5.38
C ARG A 94 -13.39 2.06 -5.55
N LEU A 95 -12.54 1.10 -5.91
CA LEU A 95 -11.11 1.33 -6.19
C LEU A 95 -10.93 2.25 -7.41
N ARG A 96 -11.76 2.09 -8.45
CA ARG A 96 -11.76 2.98 -9.63
C ARG A 96 -12.10 4.41 -9.24
N TRP A 97 -13.12 4.60 -8.42
CA TRP A 97 -13.47 5.92 -7.89
C TRP A 97 -12.29 6.58 -7.16
N LEU A 98 -11.55 5.82 -6.33
CA LEU A 98 -10.36 6.32 -5.64
C LEU A 98 -9.26 6.72 -6.63
N ARG A 99 -9.00 5.89 -7.65
CA ARG A 99 -7.99 6.19 -8.69
C ARG A 99 -8.33 7.44 -9.50
N GLU A 100 -9.59 7.64 -9.87
CA GLU A 100 -10.06 8.83 -10.59
C GLU A 100 -9.82 10.11 -9.79
N HIS A 101 -10.16 10.11 -8.49
CA HIS A 101 -9.90 11.25 -7.62
C HIS A 101 -8.41 11.48 -7.36
N ARG A 102 -7.63 10.41 -7.29
CA ARG A 102 -6.16 10.45 -7.23
C ARG A 102 -5.57 11.08 -8.50
N GLY A 103 -6.07 10.69 -9.67
CA GLY A 103 -5.68 11.28 -10.95
C GLY A 103 -6.00 12.78 -11.00
N ARG A 104 -7.20 13.17 -10.62
CA ARG A 104 -7.61 14.59 -10.58
C ARG A 104 -6.74 15.42 -9.62
N ARG A 105 -6.35 14.85 -8.49
CA ARG A 105 -5.42 15.49 -7.55
C ARG A 105 -4.06 15.77 -8.22
N ILE A 106 -3.51 14.81 -8.96
CA ILE A 106 -2.21 14.98 -9.66
C ILE A 106 -2.33 16.06 -10.73
N GLU A 107 -3.41 16.14 -11.49
CA GLU A 107 -3.67 17.23 -12.43
C GLU A 107 -3.59 18.59 -11.74
N LEU A 108 -4.28 18.78 -10.62
CA LEU A 108 -4.25 20.02 -9.83
C LEU A 108 -2.86 20.33 -9.27
N MET A 109 -2.09 19.32 -8.88
CA MET A 109 -0.71 19.51 -8.44
C MET A 109 0.19 19.94 -9.59
N VAL A 110 0.02 19.41 -10.80
CA VAL A 110 0.72 19.85 -12.01
C VAL A 110 0.39 21.31 -12.34
N GLU A 111 -0.90 21.70 -12.26
CA GLU A 111 -1.30 23.09 -12.45
C GLU A 111 -0.59 24.04 -11.46
N LYS A 112 -0.53 23.67 -10.17
CA LYS A 112 0.18 24.43 -9.13
C LYS A 112 1.69 24.51 -9.39
N LEU A 113 2.34 23.40 -9.75
CA LEU A 113 3.78 23.40 -10.09
C LEU A 113 4.09 24.33 -11.24
N ASN A 114 3.28 24.29 -12.30
CA ASN A 114 3.43 25.19 -13.45
C ASN A 114 3.28 26.66 -13.03
N ALA A 115 2.32 26.98 -12.18
CA ALA A 115 2.13 28.34 -11.65
C ALA A 115 3.29 28.80 -10.74
N LEU A 116 3.96 27.89 -10.06
CA LEU A 116 5.14 28.15 -9.22
C LEU A 116 6.45 28.23 -10.01
N GLY A 117 6.43 28.06 -11.34
CA GLY A 117 7.62 28.13 -12.18
C GLY A 117 8.39 26.82 -12.33
N TYR A 118 7.75 25.68 -12.01
CA TYR A 118 8.25 24.32 -12.24
C TYR A 118 7.46 23.64 -13.37
N PRO A 119 7.67 24.00 -14.65
CA PRO A 119 6.83 23.53 -15.76
C PRO A 119 6.97 22.03 -15.99
N ILE A 120 5.85 21.31 -15.85
CA ILE A 120 5.73 19.89 -16.11
C ILE A 120 4.48 19.64 -16.97
N ALA A 121 4.61 18.78 -17.98
CA ALA A 121 3.46 18.31 -18.75
C ALA A 121 2.76 17.15 -18.02
N LEU A 122 1.45 17.24 -17.83
CA LEU A 122 0.65 16.13 -17.28
C LEU A 122 0.82 14.83 -18.11
N ALA A 123 0.93 14.97 -19.46
CA ALA A 123 1.19 13.84 -20.33
C ALA A 123 2.48 13.09 -19.94
N ARG A 124 3.54 13.80 -19.52
CA ARG A 124 4.79 13.15 -19.07
C ARG A 124 4.57 12.37 -17.78
N VAL A 125 3.82 12.91 -16.83
CA VAL A 125 3.47 12.20 -15.59
C VAL A 125 2.68 10.92 -15.90
N MET A 126 1.73 10.98 -16.83
CA MET A 126 0.95 9.83 -17.30
C MET A 126 1.82 8.78 -18.01
N GLU A 127 2.78 9.20 -18.84
CA GLU A 127 3.75 8.29 -19.49
C GLU A 127 4.61 7.55 -18.45
N ILE A 128 5.06 8.22 -17.39
CA ILE A 128 5.85 7.62 -16.32
C ILE A 128 5.00 6.57 -15.57
N ALA A 129 3.71 6.83 -15.37
CA ALA A 129 2.79 5.91 -14.71
C ALA A 129 2.41 4.69 -15.58
N LYS A 130 2.66 4.72 -16.90
CA LYS A 130 2.38 3.60 -17.83
C LYS A 130 0.98 3.01 -17.71
N GLY A 131 -0.03 3.83 -17.40
CA GLY A 131 -1.40 3.40 -17.19
C GLY A 131 -1.72 2.85 -15.79
N GLY A 132 -0.75 2.83 -14.88
CA GLY A 132 -0.97 2.50 -13.47
C GLY A 132 -1.67 3.62 -12.68
N SER A 133 -1.97 3.36 -11.42
CA SER A 133 -2.57 4.33 -10.49
C SER A 133 -1.65 5.54 -10.29
N LEU A 134 -2.10 6.72 -10.73
CA LEU A 134 -1.31 7.96 -10.63
C LEU A 134 -1.05 8.35 -9.17
N GLY A 135 0.17 8.80 -8.88
CA GLY A 135 0.56 9.23 -7.55
C GLY A 135 1.68 10.25 -7.52
N ARG A 136 1.96 10.81 -6.36
CA ARG A 136 3.08 11.73 -6.12
C ARG A 136 4.45 11.16 -6.56
N PRO A 137 4.73 9.84 -6.47
CA PRO A 137 5.95 9.25 -7.00
C PRO A 137 6.18 9.54 -8.49
N HIS A 138 5.14 9.48 -9.32
CA HIS A 138 5.25 9.79 -10.75
C HIS A 138 5.53 11.29 -11.00
N LEU A 139 4.96 12.15 -10.16
CA LEU A 139 5.19 13.59 -10.20
C LEU A 139 6.63 13.94 -9.76
N ALA A 140 7.14 13.30 -8.70
CA ALA A 140 8.52 13.42 -8.25
C ALA A 140 9.51 13.01 -9.36
N GLN A 141 9.24 11.90 -10.04
CA GLN A 141 10.05 11.44 -11.15
C GLN A 141 10.05 12.46 -12.31
N ALA A 142 8.88 13.01 -12.65
CA ALA A 142 8.78 14.02 -13.71
C ALA A 142 9.56 15.30 -13.36
N LEU A 143 9.49 15.75 -12.10
CA LEU A 143 10.26 16.91 -11.60
C LEU A 143 11.77 16.68 -11.66
N PHE A 144 12.21 15.50 -11.26
CA PHE A 144 13.61 15.10 -11.30
C PHE A 144 14.14 15.02 -12.75
N GLU A 145 13.41 14.37 -13.65
CA GLU A 145 13.79 14.26 -15.07
C GLU A 145 13.82 15.62 -15.77
N ALA A 146 12.95 16.55 -15.38
CA ALA A 146 12.94 17.92 -15.90
C ALA A 146 14.05 18.81 -15.29
N GLY A 147 14.84 18.31 -14.34
CA GLY A 147 15.91 19.05 -13.67
C GLY A 147 15.40 20.12 -12.70
N HIS A 148 14.13 20.06 -12.28
CA HIS A 148 13.54 21.01 -11.34
C HIS A 148 13.96 20.76 -9.90
N VAL A 149 14.40 19.55 -9.60
CA VAL A 149 14.89 19.12 -8.28
C VAL A 149 16.16 18.30 -8.44
N PRO A 150 17.12 18.37 -7.48
CA PRO A 150 18.41 17.68 -7.58
C PRO A 150 18.30 16.17 -7.41
N THR A 151 17.29 15.68 -6.69
CA THR A 151 17.03 14.26 -6.48
C THR A 151 15.53 13.99 -6.51
N TYR A 152 15.14 12.75 -6.73
CA TYR A 152 13.76 12.29 -6.64
C TYR A 152 13.12 12.67 -5.28
N ASP A 153 13.85 12.48 -4.18
CA ASP A 153 13.34 12.73 -2.82
C ASP A 153 13.16 14.20 -2.52
N SER A 154 14.07 15.04 -3.03
CA SER A 154 13.96 16.48 -2.82
C SER A 154 12.66 17.07 -3.42
N ALA A 155 12.00 16.38 -4.34
CA ALA A 155 10.67 16.77 -4.80
C ALA A 155 9.64 16.70 -3.66
N PHE A 156 9.70 15.65 -2.83
CA PHE A 156 8.83 15.55 -1.66
C PHE A 156 9.18 16.60 -0.62
N ASP A 157 10.45 16.74 -0.29
CA ASP A 157 10.93 17.67 0.76
C ASP A 157 10.55 19.12 0.47
N THR A 158 10.51 19.52 -0.80
CA THR A 158 10.42 20.95 -1.17
C THR A 158 9.11 21.36 -1.84
N LEU A 159 8.43 20.46 -2.59
CA LEU A 159 7.35 20.85 -3.50
C LEU A 159 6.02 20.12 -3.28
N ILE A 160 6.03 18.80 -3.02
CA ILE A 160 4.83 17.95 -3.16
C ILE A 160 4.42 17.17 -1.90
N ALA A 161 5.18 17.25 -0.79
CA ALA A 161 4.76 16.69 0.49
C ALA A 161 3.57 17.45 1.08
N LYS A 162 2.99 16.95 2.17
CA LYS A 162 1.94 17.64 2.93
C LYS A 162 2.45 19.03 3.34
N ASP A 163 1.61 20.03 3.16
CA ASP A 163 1.91 21.45 3.44
C ASP A 163 2.97 22.11 2.53
N ALA A 164 3.54 21.38 1.56
CA ALA A 164 4.45 21.96 0.55
C ALA A 164 3.68 22.79 -0.50
N PRO A 165 4.36 23.72 -1.23
CA PRO A 165 3.71 24.71 -2.09
C PRO A 165 2.77 24.15 -3.16
N ALA A 166 3.08 23.00 -3.76
CA ALA A 166 2.27 22.36 -4.78
C ALA A 166 1.31 21.28 -4.23
N TYR A 167 1.24 21.11 -2.91
CA TYR A 167 0.35 20.13 -2.30
C TYR A 167 -1.12 20.46 -2.60
N VAL A 168 -1.88 19.40 -2.86
CA VAL A 168 -3.34 19.41 -2.96
C VAL A 168 -3.86 18.31 -2.04
N SER A 169 -4.83 18.62 -1.18
CA SER A 169 -5.47 17.63 -0.31
C SER A 169 -6.12 16.52 -1.13
N ARG A 170 -6.11 15.33 -0.57
CA ARG A 170 -6.73 14.15 -1.18
C ARG A 170 -8.26 14.23 -1.01
N VAL A 171 -9.00 13.74 -1.98
CA VAL A 171 -10.40 13.34 -1.81
C VAL A 171 -10.39 11.81 -1.81
N GLY A 172 -10.79 11.20 -0.71
CA GLY A 172 -10.68 9.76 -0.55
C GLY A 172 -11.35 9.25 0.72
N LEU A 173 -11.00 8.04 1.10
CA LEU A 173 -11.47 7.40 2.33
C LEU A 173 -10.74 7.96 3.55
N SER A 174 -11.44 8.10 4.66
CA SER A 174 -10.80 8.16 5.97
C SER A 174 -10.17 6.80 6.33
N PRO A 175 -9.24 6.73 7.30
CA PRO A 175 -8.67 5.47 7.75
C PRO A 175 -9.71 4.44 8.21
N LEU A 176 -10.78 4.92 8.85
CA LEU A 176 -11.89 4.07 9.30
C LEU A 176 -12.65 3.47 8.12
N GLU A 177 -13.02 4.30 7.14
CA GLU A 177 -13.71 3.83 5.93
C GLU A 177 -12.85 2.87 5.10
N ALA A 178 -11.54 3.07 5.05
CA ALA A 178 -10.63 2.13 4.38
C ALA A 178 -10.59 0.76 5.05
N VAL A 179 -10.53 0.72 6.39
CA VAL A 179 -10.63 -0.51 7.16
C VAL A 179 -11.98 -1.19 6.91
N GLN A 180 -13.09 -0.46 6.99
CA GLN A 180 -14.44 -0.97 6.75
C GLN A 180 -14.62 -1.50 5.34
N LEU A 181 -14.06 -0.82 4.33
CA LEU A 181 -14.08 -1.28 2.93
C LEU A 181 -13.42 -2.66 2.80
N VAL A 182 -12.21 -2.82 3.35
CA VAL A 182 -11.50 -4.11 3.30
C VAL A 182 -12.33 -5.22 3.99
N VAL A 183 -12.88 -4.94 5.17
CA VAL A 183 -13.72 -5.91 5.92
C VAL A 183 -14.98 -6.27 5.14
N ALA A 184 -15.67 -5.29 4.56
CA ALA A 184 -16.91 -5.50 3.80
C ALA A 184 -16.71 -6.40 2.57
N HIS A 185 -15.51 -6.40 1.99
CA HIS A 185 -15.12 -7.23 0.84
C HIS A 185 -14.33 -8.50 1.24
N GLY A 186 -14.45 -8.95 2.50
CA GLY A 186 -13.89 -10.22 2.97
C GLY A 186 -12.37 -10.26 3.10
N GLY A 187 -11.72 -9.09 3.02
CA GLY A 187 -10.28 -8.94 3.21
C GLY A 187 -9.88 -8.76 4.67
N VAL A 188 -8.58 -8.75 4.93
CA VAL A 188 -7.99 -8.56 6.26
C VAL A 188 -7.21 -7.23 6.27
N PRO A 189 -7.70 -6.17 6.95
CA PRO A 189 -7.04 -4.87 6.97
C PRO A 189 -5.85 -4.85 7.93
N SER A 190 -4.75 -4.24 7.50
CA SER A 190 -3.54 -4.00 8.30
C SER A 190 -3.07 -2.56 8.12
N LEU A 191 -2.69 -1.90 9.22
CA LEU A 191 -2.09 -0.57 9.16
C LEU A 191 -0.68 -0.66 8.56
N ALA A 192 -0.43 0.01 7.43
CA ALA A 192 0.86 0.07 6.76
C ALA A 192 1.82 1.05 7.46
N HIS A 193 3.11 0.77 7.42
CA HIS A 193 4.23 1.65 7.85
C HIS A 193 3.86 2.71 8.91
N PRO A 194 3.46 2.32 10.15
CA PRO A 194 2.91 3.22 11.18
C PRO A 194 3.80 4.41 11.58
N PHE A 195 5.08 4.43 11.16
CA PHE A 195 5.98 5.55 11.45
C PHE A 195 5.61 6.85 10.73
N THR A 196 4.75 6.78 9.68
CA THR A 196 4.23 7.96 8.96
C THR A 196 3.01 8.57 9.66
N VAL A 197 2.48 7.89 10.68
CA VAL A 197 1.27 8.29 11.38
C VAL A 197 1.60 9.22 12.55
N VAL A 198 1.00 10.39 12.54
CA VAL A 198 1.02 11.33 13.66
C VAL A 198 -0.17 11.02 14.58
N GLY A 199 0.03 10.96 15.91
CA GLY A 199 -1.07 10.65 16.82
C GLY A 199 -1.53 9.19 16.73
N LEU A 200 -0.60 8.26 16.60
CA LEU A 200 -0.88 6.83 16.47
C LEU A 200 -1.73 6.28 17.64
N ASP A 201 -1.51 6.79 18.86
CA ASP A 201 -2.28 6.36 20.04
C ASP A 201 -3.75 6.78 20.00
N GLU A 202 -4.07 7.92 19.35
CA GLU A 202 -5.44 8.42 19.14
C GLU A 202 -6.13 7.67 18.00
N LEU A 203 -5.41 7.37 16.91
CA LEU A 203 -5.96 6.68 15.76
C LEU A 203 -6.25 5.20 16.03
N MET A 204 -5.35 4.50 16.72
CA MET A 204 -5.43 3.04 16.91
C MET A 204 -6.77 2.54 17.45
N PRO A 205 -7.33 3.08 18.57
CA PRO A 205 -8.61 2.60 19.07
C PRO A 205 -9.75 2.77 18.05
N LEU A 206 -9.72 3.80 17.21
CA LEU A 206 -10.75 4.09 16.22
C LEU A 206 -10.72 3.05 15.08
N ILE A 207 -9.54 2.81 14.48
CA ILE A 207 -9.42 1.86 13.37
C ILE A 207 -9.55 0.39 13.83
N VAL A 208 -9.16 0.09 15.08
CA VAL A 208 -9.41 -1.24 15.69
C VAL A 208 -10.90 -1.47 15.87
N ALA A 209 -11.65 -0.47 16.34
CA ALA A 209 -13.10 -0.56 16.45
C ALA A 209 -13.79 -0.71 15.07
N ALA A 210 -13.19 -0.15 14.00
CA ALA A 210 -13.64 -0.31 12.62
C ALA A 210 -13.33 -1.71 12.04
N GLY A 211 -12.50 -2.54 12.70
CA GLY A 211 -12.19 -3.90 12.28
C GLY A 211 -10.75 -4.16 11.86
N LEU A 212 -9.81 -3.24 12.17
CA LEU A 212 -8.38 -3.47 11.89
C LEU A 212 -7.91 -4.79 12.51
N ALA A 213 -7.19 -5.60 11.74
CA ALA A 213 -6.77 -6.95 12.13
C ALA A 213 -5.25 -7.14 12.15
N GLY A 214 -4.49 -6.28 11.48
CA GLY A 214 -3.03 -6.32 11.43
C GLY A 214 -2.39 -4.94 11.62
N ILE A 215 -1.08 -4.95 11.86
CA ILE A 215 -0.22 -3.76 11.90
C ILE A 215 1.15 -4.13 11.34
N GLU A 216 1.69 -3.33 10.43
CA GLU A 216 3.01 -3.56 9.85
C GLU A 216 4.09 -3.20 10.90
N ALA A 217 4.58 -4.24 11.57
CA ALA A 217 5.61 -4.12 12.60
C ALA A 217 7.01 -4.31 12.03
N TYR A 218 7.13 -5.14 10.99
CA TYR A 218 8.41 -5.47 10.35
C TYR A 218 8.51 -4.74 9.02
N TYR A 219 9.20 -3.61 9.01
CA TYR A 219 9.31 -2.74 7.83
C TYR A 219 10.74 -2.24 7.67
N GLY A 220 11.24 -2.23 6.42
CA GLY A 220 12.66 -1.99 6.15
C GLY A 220 13.19 -0.64 6.60
N SER A 221 12.36 0.40 6.58
CA SER A 221 12.72 1.75 7.01
C SER A 221 12.30 2.08 8.45
N HIS A 222 11.75 1.12 9.21
CA HIS A 222 11.42 1.35 10.62
C HIS A 222 12.69 1.50 11.47
N PRO A 223 12.81 2.55 12.26
CA PRO A 223 13.76 2.55 13.37
C PRO A 223 13.46 1.37 14.33
N PRO A 224 14.45 0.75 14.96
CA PRO A 224 14.21 -0.38 15.88
C PRO A 224 13.19 -0.09 16.99
N ALA A 225 13.12 1.16 17.45
CA ALA A 225 12.13 1.60 18.42
C ALA A 225 10.70 1.50 17.89
N MET A 226 10.47 1.79 16.60
CA MET A 226 9.14 1.71 16.01
C MET A 226 8.64 0.27 15.90
N THR A 227 9.51 -0.67 15.53
CA THR A 227 9.16 -2.11 15.55
C THR A 227 8.67 -2.54 16.93
N ALA A 228 9.37 -2.10 18.00
CA ALA A 228 8.95 -2.41 19.37
C ALA A 228 7.58 -1.79 19.73
N VAL A 229 7.32 -0.55 19.30
CA VAL A 229 6.03 0.13 19.47
C VAL A 229 4.93 -0.66 18.75
N CYS A 230 5.12 -1.00 17.46
CA CYS A 230 4.14 -1.76 16.69
C CYS A 230 3.85 -3.13 17.30
N LEU A 231 4.86 -3.84 17.79
CA LEU A 231 4.66 -5.13 18.47
C LEU A 231 3.92 -4.95 19.81
N ALA A 232 4.13 -3.85 20.52
CA ALA A 232 3.38 -3.55 21.75
C ALA A 232 1.90 -3.25 21.44
N LEU A 233 1.64 -2.46 20.41
CA LEU A 233 0.28 -2.19 19.90
C LEU A 233 -0.41 -3.46 19.40
N ALA A 234 0.31 -4.31 18.66
CA ALA A 234 -0.20 -5.60 18.21
C ALA A 234 -0.68 -6.46 19.40
N ARG A 235 0.12 -6.56 20.46
CA ARG A 235 -0.27 -7.28 21.69
C ARG A 235 -1.44 -6.62 22.39
N ARG A 236 -1.44 -5.28 22.55
CA ARG A 236 -2.49 -4.52 23.23
C ARG A 236 -3.86 -4.70 22.57
N TYR A 237 -3.91 -4.66 21.25
CA TYR A 237 -5.15 -4.71 20.48
C TYR A 237 -5.43 -6.09 19.86
N GLY A 238 -4.59 -7.08 20.13
CA GLY A 238 -4.72 -8.43 19.58
C GLY A 238 -4.60 -8.46 18.05
N LEU A 239 -3.76 -7.60 17.44
CA LEU A 239 -3.53 -7.53 16.00
C LEU A 239 -2.46 -8.54 15.57
N VAL A 240 -2.46 -8.88 14.28
CA VAL A 240 -1.40 -9.68 13.66
C VAL A 240 -0.24 -8.75 13.29
N PRO A 241 0.99 -8.98 13.80
CA PRO A 241 2.16 -8.26 13.29
C PRO A 241 2.45 -8.71 11.85
N THR A 242 2.34 -7.78 10.90
CA THR A 242 2.68 -7.98 9.49
C THR A 242 3.99 -7.31 9.15
N GLY A 243 4.44 -7.44 7.90
CA GLY A 243 5.63 -6.74 7.44
C GLY A 243 5.94 -7.02 5.98
N GLY A 244 6.76 -6.16 5.41
CA GLY A 244 7.18 -6.26 4.02
C GLY A 244 8.29 -5.27 3.69
N SER A 245 8.75 -5.34 2.45
CA SER A 245 9.82 -4.47 1.96
C SER A 245 9.31 -3.11 1.51
N ASP A 246 8.04 -3.00 1.17
CA ASP A 246 7.47 -1.86 0.45
C ASP A 246 8.25 -1.58 -0.85
N PHE A 247 8.56 -2.66 -1.56
CA PHE A 247 9.42 -2.61 -2.73
C PHE A 247 8.69 -1.98 -3.91
N HIS A 248 9.25 -0.88 -4.40
CA HIS A 248 8.80 -0.20 -5.62
C HIS A 248 9.76 -0.39 -6.81
N GLY A 249 11.02 -0.82 -6.56
CA GLY A 249 12.04 -0.96 -7.59
C GLY A 249 12.50 0.36 -8.21
N ARG A 250 12.26 1.48 -7.54
CA ARG A 250 12.67 2.84 -7.93
C ARG A 250 13.46 3.47 -6.79
N GLY A 251 14.55 4.18 -7.14
CA GLY A 251 15.38 4.86 -6.14
C GLY A 251 16.09 3.89 -5.17
N ASP A 252 16.66 4.47 -4.12
CA ASP A 252 17.35 3.74 -3.05
C ASP A 252 16.46 3.53 -1.80
N HIS A 253 15.14 3.74 -1.95
CA HIS A 253 14.21 3.69 -0.84
C HIS A 253 13.64 2.30 -0.61
N GLY A 254 13.44 1.98 0.67
CA GLY A 254 12.87 0.72 1.11
C GLY A 254 13.91 -0.42 1.19
N ALA A 255 13.44 -1.54 1.65
CA ALA A 255 14.24 -2.77 1.64
C ALA A 255 14.14 -3.46 0.27
N PRO A 256 15.15 -4.23 -0.15
CA PRO A 256 15.00 -5.09 -1.32
C PRO A 256 13.93 -6.16 -1.07
N LEU A 257 13.34 -6.71 -2.13
CA LEU A 257 12.38 -7.83 -2.04
C LEU A 257 12.89 -8.92 -1.10
N GLY A 258 12.07 -9.35 -0.14
CA GLY A 258 12.46 -10.29 0.91
C GLY A 258 13.55 -9.76 1.84
N GLY A 259 13.79 -8.45 1.88
CA GLY A 259 14.82 -7.84 2.72
C GLY A 259 14.43 -7.66 4.18
N VAL A 260 13.18 -7.91 4.51
CA VAL A 260 12.61 -7.77 5.85
C VAL A 260 12.20 -9.14 6.40
N PHE A 261 12.61 -9.44 7.63
CA PHE A 261 12.16 -10.66 8.30
C PHE A 261 10.71 -10.53 8.75
N VAL A 262 9.85 -11.42 8.26
CA VAL A 262 8.46 -11.57 8.70
C VAL A 262 8.30 -12.97 9.30
N PRO A 263 7.81 -13.12 10.55
CA PRO A 263 7.64 -14.43 11.18
C PRO A 263 6.73 -15.34 10.36
N PRO A 264 7.07 -16.62 10.17
CA PRO A 264 6.26 -17.55 9.36
C PRO A 264 4.81 -17.73 9.85
N GLU A 265 4.57 -17.62 11.15
CA GLU A 265 3.25 -17.70 11.77
C GLU A 265 2.31 -16.55 11.38
N THR A 266 2.84 -15.44 10.85
CA THR A 266 2.04 -14.29 10.38
C THR A 266 1.00 -14.70 9.34
N ILE A 267 1.34 -15.59 8.41
CA ILE A 267 0.43 -16.04 7.35
C ILE A 267 -0.77 -16.79 7.94
N ALA A 268 -0.52 -17.78 8.79
CA ALA A 268 -1.58 -18.54 9.44
C ALA A 268 -2.46 -17.66 10.34
N ALA A 269 -1.85 -16.66 10.99
CA ALA A 269 -2.59 -15.71 11.83
C ALA A 269 -3.51 -14.80 10.99
N LEU A 270 -3.06 -14.32 9.81
CA LEU A 270 -3.90 -13.54 8.88
C LEU A 270 -5.04 -14.38 8.32
N GLU A 271 -4.79 -15.64 7.92
CA GLU A 271 -5.83 -16.57 7.44
C GLU A 271 -6.89 -16.84 8.51
N ALA A 272 -6.47 -17.03 9.75
CA ALA A 272 -7.38 -17.19 10.87
C ALA A 272 -8.24 -15.93 11.13
N ARG A 273 -7.73 -14.73 10.83
CA ARG A 273 -8.51 -13.48 10.88
C ARG A 273 -9.56 -13.44 9.78
N ARG A 274 -9.18 -13.76 8.54
CA ARG A 274 -10.09 -13.85 7.40
C ARG A 274 -11.26 -14.79 7.71
N GLY A 275 -11.00 -15.98 8.25
CA GLY A 275 -12.04 -16.95 8.61
C GLY A 275 -13.03 -16.42 9.64
N ARG A 276 -12.57 -15.67 10.65
CA ARG A 276 -13.45 -15.07 11.68
C ARG A 276 -14.31 -13.93 11.13
N GLN A 277 -13.77 -13.09 10.26
CA GLN A 277 -14.54 -12.02 9.64
C GLN A 277 -15.65 -12.56 8.74
N ALA A 278 -15.36 -13.57 7.93
CA ALA A 278 -16.37 -14.24 7.11
C ALA A 278 -17.51 -14.86 7.96
N ALA A 279 -17.19 -15.50 9.08
CA ALA A 279 -18.18 -16.08 9.99
C ALA A 279 -19.06 -15.00 10.66
N ALA A 280 -18.48 -13.86 11.05
CA ALA A 280 -19.22 -12.74 11.65
C ALA A 280 -20.21 -12.11 10.66
N THR A 281 -19.79 -11.94 9.39
CA THR A 281 -20.66 -11.39 8.33
C THR A 281 -21.84 -12.31 8.03
N MET A 282 -21.64 -13.63 8.02
CA MET A 282 -22.73 -14.61 7.84
C MET A 282 -23.75 -14.58 8.98
N THR A 283 -23.29 -14.38 10.22
CA THR A 283 -24.18 -14.36 11.40
C THR A 283 -25.07 -13.12 11.41
N THR A 284 -24.58 -11.97 10.96
CA THR A 284 -25.38 -10.73 10.86
C THR A 284 -26.38 -10.76 9.71
N ALA A 285 -26.09 -11.49 8.62
CA ALA A 285 -27.01 -11.64 7.49
C ALA A 285 -28.19 -12.59 7.78
N VAL A 286 -28.03 -13.55 8.70
CA VAL A 286 -29.08 -14.55 9.08
C VAL A 286 -29.97 -14.05 10.23
N GLY A 287 -29.55 -13.02 10.98
CA GLY A 287 -30.30 -12.47 12.12
C GLY A 287 -31.19 -11.27 11.82
N GLY A 288 -31.41 -10.93 10.55
CA GLY A 288 -32.12 -9.73 10.08
C GLY A 288 -33.47 -10.02 9.41
N ASP A 289 -34.18 -11.11 9.79
CA ASP A 289 -35.57 -11.35 9.38
C ASP A 289 -36.55 -11.11 10.54
#